data_c19de36f52bcaadc06e2a21d3ffbb118
#
_entry.id   c19de36f52bcaadc06e2a21d3ffbb118
#
_cell.length_a   1.000
_cell.length_b   1.000
_cell.length_c   1.000
_cell.angle_alpha   90.00
_cell.angle_beta   90.00
_cell.angle_gamma   90.00
#
_symmetry.space_group_name_H-M   'P 1'
#
loop_
_entity.id
_entity.type
_entity.pdbx_description
1 polymer ?
#
loop_
_entity_poly.entity_id
_entity_poly.type
_entity_poly.pdbx_seq_one_letter_code
_entity_poly.pdbx_strand_id
1 'polypeptide(L)'
;MRQLFGIDIGGTSVKWAVVSENYEFGDRGSVPTAFVSADQLVDALAALVGPYRGQVVGVGISAPGGIFSYEADPDGTIHRGGALPYMDGFPLGRVLRERLGLPVTVVNDGKSCALGEYAAGALRGVDVGCVAVIGTGIGGGIVVDGRVLMGAGGFAGEFSFLSNNVNEPLDHCDTFATSSGWHGLQNLVAVELGISDEAELEALDGRRIFELLEHGGASEVAAVQRGLDAYAELFDRVLVNLQCVIDPAVFAVGGGISCHPALFEALDRKMDDVMAHYTGFLKDMPRPHVVPAQLGNDANIYGAVATCLQVL
;
A
#
# COMPACT_ATOMS: atom_id res chain seq x y z
N MET A 1 -29.73 4.03 4.46
CA MET A 1 -28.29 4.03 4.12
C MET A 1 -27.65 2.83 4.79
N ARG A 2 -27.05 1.92 4.01
CA ARG A 2 -26.39 0.73 4.57
C ARG A 2 -25.13 1.16 5.29
N GLN A 3 -24.87 0.54 6.45
CA GLN A 3 -23.65 0.71 7.22
C GLN A 3 -22.84 -0.59 7.14
N LEU A 4 -21.55 -0.50 7.05
CA LEU A 4 -20.61 -1.64 7.04
C LEU A 4 -19.58 -1.47 8.15
N PHE A 5 -19.01 -2.56 8.60
CA PHE A 5 -17.89 -2.54 9.54
C PHE A 5 -16.59 -2.80 8.78
N GLY A 6 -15.74 -1.80 8.69
CA GLY A 6 -14.42 -1.90 8.06
C GLY A 6 -13.34 -2.19 9.10
N ILE A 7 -12.46 -3.13 8.80
CA ILE A 7 -11.32 -3.51 9.66
C ILE A 7 -10.04 -3.46 8.82
N ASP A 8 -8.98 -2.91 9.41
CA ASP A 8 -7.61 -2.95 8.87
C ASP A 8 -6.70 -3.62 9.89
N ILE A 9 -6.20 -4.81 9.57
CA ILE A 9 -5.30 -5.59 10.42
C ILE A 9 -3.86 -5.23 10.05
N GLY A 10 -3.26 -4.33 10.81
CA GLY A 10 -1.85 -3.99 10.67
C GLY A 10 -0.94 -4.76 11.64
N GLY A 11 0.37 -4.70 11.42
CA GLY A 11 1.35 -5.38 12.27
C GLY A 11 1.42 -4.87 13.72
N THR A 12 1.00 -3.64 13.98
CA THR A 12 1.05 -3.01 15.32
C THR A 12 -0.32 -2.74 15.92
N SER A 13 -1.33 -2.52 15.08
CA SER A 13 -2.70 -2.23 15.51
C SER A 13 -3.71 -2.74 14.52
N VAL A 14 -4.85 -3.17 15.03
CA VAL A 14 -6.08 -3.40 14.27
C VAL A 14 -6.91 -2.12 14.38
N LYS A 15 -7.14 -1.45 13.25
CA LYS A 15 -8.02 -0.29 13.14
C LYS A 15 -9.39 -0.73 12.65
N TRP A 16 -10.42 -0.02 13.06
CA TRP A 16 -11.77 -0.31 12.61
C TRP A 16 -12.63 0.95 12.53
N ALA A 17 -13.65 0.89 11.70
CA ALA A 17 -14.68 1.92 11.64
C ALA A 17 -16.02 1.35 11.14
N VAL A 18 -17.12 1.99 11.57
CA VAL A 18 -18.40 1.89 10.90
C VAL A 18 -18.39 2.90 9.75
N VAL A 19 -18.70 2.44 8.53
CA VAL A 19 -18.63 3.26 7.33
C VAL A 19 -19.93 3.10 6.54
N SER A 20 -20.51 4.20 6.08
CA SER A 20 -21.69 4.15 5.23
C SER A 20 -21.35 3.68 3.81
N GLU A 21 -22.36 3.24 3.04
CA GLU A 21 -22.21 2.90 1.61
C GLU A 21 -21.76 4.10 0.75
N ASN A 22 -21.82 5.32 1.27
CA ASN A 22 -21.30 6.53 0.65
C ASN A 22 -19.90 6.91 1.16
N TYR A 23 -19.23 5.99 1.89
CA TYR A 23 -17.89 6.18 2.46
C TYR A 23 -17.78 7.28 3.53
N GLU A 24 -18.84 7.51 4.31
CA GLU A 24 -18.83 8.41 5.46
C GLU A 24 -18.50 7.61 6.73
N PHE A 25 -17.53 8.07 7.51
CA PHE A 25 -17.15 7.45 8.77
C PHE A 25 -18.17 7.77 9.87
N GLY A 26 -18.58 6.71 10.59
CA GLY A 26 -19.23 6.80 11.91
C GLY A 26 -18.22 6.52 13.03
N ASP A 27 -18.63 5.64 13.97
CA ASP A 27 -17.74 5.21 15.07
C ASP A 27 -16.48 4.55 14.54
N ARG A 28 -15.35 4.83 15.19
CA ARG A 28 -14.05 4.29 14.80
C ARG A 28 -13.15 4.11 16.02
N GLY A 29 -12.17 3.23 15.89
CA GLY A 29 -11.19 2.98 16.94
C GLY A 29 -10.04 2.09 16.50
N SER A 30 -9.20 1.75 17.47
CA SER A 30 -8.09 0.82 17.25
C SER A 30 -7.79 0.02 18.51
N VAL A 31 -7.21 -1.18 18.32
CA VAL A 31 -6.67 -2.02 19.38
C VAL A 31 -5.27 -2.51 18.98
N PRO A 32 -4.36 -2.78 19.91
CA PRO A 32 -3.04 -3.31 19.58
C PRO A 32 -3.13 -4.69 18.90
N THR A 33 -2.26 -4.97 17.93
CA THR A 33 -2.09 -6.30 17.33
C THR A 33 -1.15 -7.13 18.20
N ALA A 34 -1.64 -7.57 19.37
CA ALA A 34 -0.87 -8.37 20.34
C ALA A 34 -1.40 -9.81 20.42
N PHE A 35 -1.69 -10.41 19.25
CA PHE A 35 -2.25 -11.76 19.16
C PHE A 35 -1.16 -12.77 18.81
N VAL A 36 -1.24 -13.95 19.42
CA VAL A 36 -0.30 -15.06 19.19
C VAL A 36 -0.94 -16.27 18.50
N SER A 37 -2.25 -16.21 18.22
CA SER A 37 -2.99 -17.24 17.51
C SER A 37 -4.16 -16.67 16.73
N ALA A 38 -4.60 -17.43 15.71
CA ALA A 38 -5.77 -17.09 14.90
C ALA A 38 -7.04 -16.95 15.76
N ASP A 39 -7.23 -17.84 16.75
CA ASP A 39 -8.40 -17.81 17.63
C ASP A 39 -8.47 -16.50 18.43
N GLN A 40 -7.33 -16.05 18.98
CA GLN A 40 -7.29 -14.76 19.70
C GLN A 40 -7.65 -13.58 18.81
N LEU A 41 -7.14 -13.57 17.57
CA LEU A 41 -7.50 -12.52 16.61
C LEU A 41 -8.99 -12.57 16.28
N VAL A 42 -9.53 -13.76 15.98
CA VAL A 42 -10.97 -13.95 15.70
C VAL A 42 -11.84 -13.50 16.86
N ASP A 43 -11.46 -13.84 18.11
CA ASP A 43 -12.18 -13.43 19.32
C ASP A 43 -12.20 -11.91 19.45
N ALA A 44 -11.07 -11.25 19.23
CA ALA A 44 -10.95 -9.80 19.29
C ALA A 44 -11.79 -9.12 18.18
N LEU A 45 -11.70 -9.60 16.94
CA LEU A 45 -12.48 -9.05 15.82
C LEU A 45 -13.98 -9.22 16.05
N ALA A 46 -14.41 -10.39 16.52
CA ALA A 46 -15.81 -10.64 16.84
C ALA A 46 -16.33 -9.73 17.99
N ALA A 47 -15.48 -9.46 18.99
CA ALA A 47 -15.81 -8.54 20.08
C ALA A 47 -15.95 -7.09 19.60
N LEU A 48 -15.12 -6.65 18.65
CA LEU A 48 -15.21 -5.31 18.04
C LEU A 48 -16.52 -5.14 17.25
N VAL A 49 -16.89 -6.14 16.44
CA VAL A 49 -18.10 -6.09 15.60
C VAL A 49 -19.38 -6.30 16.42
N GLY A 50 -19.31 -7.05 17.52
CA GLY A 50 -20.46 -7.49 18.32
C GLY A 50 -21.49 -6.39 18.64
N PRO A 51 -21.08 -5.22 19.16
CA PRO A 51 -21.99 -4.10 19.46
C PRO A 51 -22.74 -3.54 18.25
N TYR A 52 -22.21 -3.75 17.04
CA TYR A 52 -22.73 -3.17 15.79
C TYR A 52 -23.51 -4.16 14.93
N ARG A 53 -23.64 -5.46 15.34
CA ARG A 53 -24.30 -6.52 14.54
C ARG A 53 -25.70 -6.20 14.04
N GLY A 54 -26.46 -5.40 14.78
CA GLY A 54 -27.81 -4.96 14.39
C GLY A 54 -27.84 -3.69 13.54
N GLN A 55 -26.69 -3.07 13.30
CA GLN A 55 -26.56 -1.79 12.62
C GLN A 55 -25.85 -1.92 11.26
N VAL A 56 -24.95 -2.91 11.13
CA VAL A 56 -24.16 -3.10 9.91
C VAL A 56 -24.66 -4.29 9.09
N VAL A 57 -24.56 -4.20 7.78
CA VAL A 57 -25.03 -5.24 6.83
C VAL A 57 -23.91 -6.21 6.42
N GLY A 58 -22.66 -5.89 6.74
CA GLY A 58 -21.49 -6.72 6.41
C GLY A 58 -20.20 -6.20 7.03
N VAL A 59 -19.16 -7.01 6.96
CA VAL A 59 -17.82 -6.71 7.48
C VAL A 59 -16.80 -6.86 6.36
N GLY A 60 -16.05 -5.82 6.09
CA GLY A 60 -14.88 -5.84 5.20
C GLY A 60 -13.60 -5.86 6.01
N ILE A 61 -12.64 -6.69 5.64
CA ILE A 61 -11.36 -6.85 6.35
C ILE A 61 -10.21 -6.68 5.38
N SER A 62 -9.35 -5.71 5.65
CA SER A 62 -8.01 -5.58 5.08
C SER A 62 -7.03 -6.34 5.97
N ALA A 63 -6.20 -7.20 5.39
CA ALA A 63 -5.21 -7.99 6.14
C ALA A 63 -3.92 -8.17 5.33
N PRO A 64 -2.77 -8.29 6.00
CA PRO A 64 -1.53 -8.64 5.32
C PRO A 64 -1.56 -10.08 4.80
N GLY A 65 -0.76 -10.35 3.77
CA GLY A 65 -0.55 -11.70 3.28
C GLY A 65 -1.22 -11.99 1.93
N GLY A 66 -1.07 -13.25 1.49
CA GLY A 66 -1.60 -13.72 0.20
C GLY A 66 -3.08 -14.07 0.33
N ILE A 67 -3.95 -13.29 -0.28
CA ILE A 67 -5.41 -13.45 -0.23
C ILE A 67 -5.94 -13.42 -1.67
N PHE A 68 -6.80 -14.38 -2.04
CA PHE A 68 -7.44 -14.43 -3.35
C PHE A 68 -8.71 -13.57 -3.40
N SER A 69 -9.27 -13.41 -4.61
CA SER A 69 -10.58 -12.75 -4.74
C SER A 69 -11.68 -13.55 -4.04
N TYR A 70 -12.74 -12.86 -3.63
CA TYR A 70 -13.89 -13.51 -3.00
C TYR A 70 -14.52 -14.60 -3.89
N GLU A 71 -14.52 -14.41 -5.20
CA GLU A 71 -15.06 -15.39 -6.15
C GLU A 71 -14.19 -16.65 -6.24
N ALA A 72 -12.87 -16.52 -6.07
CA ALA A 72 -11.94 -17.65 -6.11
C ALA A 72 -11.83 -18.35 -4.75
N ASP A 73 -11.95 -17.60 -3.65
CA ASP A 73 -11.89 -18.10 -2.29
C ASP A 73 -12.88 -17.35 -1.39
N PRO A 74 -14.18 -17.75 -1.41
CA PRO A 74 -15.19 -17.10 -0.58
C PRO A 74 -14.96 -17.30 0.92
N ASP A 75 -14.07 -18.21 1.32
CA ASP A 75 -13.69 -18.41 2.71
C ASP A 75 -12.77 -17.29 3.24
N GLY A 76 -12.21 -16.49 2.34
CA GLY A 76 -11.31 -15.40 2.70
C GLY A 76 -10.09 -15.92 3.45
N THR A 77 -9.47 -16.99 2.89
CA THR A 77 -8.30 -17.64 3.47
C THR A 77 -7.07 -16.78 3.32
N ILE A 78 -6.32 -16.63 4.39
CA ILE A 78 -4.99 -16.02 4.35
C ILE A 78 -4.00 -17.13 3.99
N HIS A 79 -3.72 -17.33 2.70
CA HIS A 79 -2.89 -18.43 2.20
C HIS A 79 -1.43 -18.34 2.61
N ARG A 80 -0.93 -17.11 2.84
CA ARG A 80 0.39 -16.80 3.39
C ARG A 80 0.24 -15.66 4.36
N GLY A 81 0.51 -15.90 5.62
CA GLY A 81 0.22 -14.98 6.72
C GLY A 81 1.02 -13.67 6.70
N GLY A 82 2.12 -13.59 5.93
CA GLY A 82 2.92 -12.37 5.88
C GLY A 82 3.41 -11.93 7.26
N ALA A 83 3.00 -10.75 7.69
CA ALA A 83 3.31 -10.22 9.03
C ALA A 83 2.58 -10.97 10.17
N LEU A 84 1.64 -11.86 9.85
CA LEU A 84 0.83 -12.64 10.81
C LEU A 84 1.00 -14.14 10.54
N PRO A 85 2.16 -14.74 10.83
CA PRO A 85 2.45 -16.13 10.43
C PRO A 85 1.50 -17.15 11.04
N TYR A 86 0.86 -16.85 12.17
CA TYR A 86 -0.15 -17.71 12.80
C TYR A 86 -1.49 -17.74 12.03
N MET A 87 -1.64 -16.90 11.00
CA MET A 87 -2.81 -16.89 10.11
C MET A 87 -2.61 -17.71 8.82
N ASP A 88 -1.46 -18.35 8.65
CA ASP A 88 -1.14 -19.10 7.43
C ASP A 88 -2.14 -20.24 7.20
N GLY A 89 -2.80 -20.25 6.04
CA GLY A 89 -3.87 -21.19 5.71
C GLY A 89 -5.19 -21.01 6.47
N PHE A 90 -5.36 -19.94 7.24
CA PHE A 90 -6.56 -19.77 8.08
C PHE A 90 -7.73 -19.13 7.31
N PRO A 91 -8.94 -19.75 7.30
CA PRO A 91 -10.12 -19.24 6.57
C PRO A 91 -10.86 -18.17 7.37
N LEU A 92 -10.22 -16.99 7.52
CA LEU A 92 -10.67 -15.90 8.38
C LEU A 92 -12.10 -15.44 8.06
N GLY A 93 -12.42 -15.28 6.78
CA GLY A 93 -13.74 -14.80 6.35
C GLY A 93 -14.84 -15.78 6.72
N ARG A 94 -14.64 -17.09 6.48
CA ARG A 94 -15.62 -18.14 6.84
C ARG A 94 -15.85 -18.19 8.35
N VAL A 95 -14.78 -18.24 9.14
CA VAL A 95 -14.88 -18.36 10.61
C VAL A 95 -15.61 -17.17 11.20
N LEU A 96 -15.32 -15.96 10.72
CA LEU A 96 -16.03 -14.77 11.19
C LEU A 96 -17.47 -14.70 10.69
N ARG A 97 -17.79 -15.14 9.45
CA ARG A 97 -19.19 -15.25 8.97
C ARG A 97 -20.03 -16.14 9.87
N GLU A 98 -19.51 -17.32 10.18
CA GLU A 98 -20.20 -18.29 11.06
C GLU A 98 -20.44 -17.70 12.46
N ARG A 99 -19.44 -16.99 13.00
CA ARG A 99 -19.52 -16.42 14.34
C ARG A 99 -20.42 -15.17 14.45
N LEU A 100 -20.38 -14.33 13.43
CA LEU A 100 -21.09 -13.05 13.42
C LEU A 100 -22.51 -13.16 12.84
N GLY A 101 -22.76 -14.13 11.96
CA GLY A 101 -24.00 -14.22 11.19
C GLY A 101 -24.15 -13.06 10.20
N LEU A 102 -23.06 -12.48 9.74
CA LEU A 102 -22.98 -11.37 8.77
C LEU A 102 -22.11 -11.77 7.58
N PRO A 103 -22.34 -11.23 6.38
CA PRO A 103 -21.37 -11.31 5.28
C PRO A 103 -20.01 -10.76 5.72
N VAL A 104 -18.92 -11.50 5.39
CA VAL A 104 -17.54 -11.08 5.68
C VAL A 104 -16.70 -11.28 4.43
N THR A 105 -15.95 -10.26 4.06
CA THR A 105 -14.93 -10.33 3.00
C THR A 105 -13.55 -10.03 3.57
N VAL A 106 -12.53 -10.63 2.99
CA VAL A 106 -11.12 -10.39 3.34
C VAL A 106 -10.36 -10.04 2.07
N VAL A 107 -9.52 -9.01 2.14
CA VAL A 107 -8.70 -8.53 1.02
C VAL A 107 -7.30 -8.20 1.52
N ASN A 108 -6.28 -8.37 0.65
CA ASN A 108 -4.91 -7.97 0.98
C ASN A 108 -4.82 -6.44 1.19
N ASP A 109 -3.95 -6.01 2.10
CA ASP A 109 -3.77 -4.62 2.51
C ASP A 109 -3.40 -3.66 1.36
N GLY A 110 -2.42 -4.01 0.52
CA GLY A 110 -2.07 -3.19 -0.65
C GLY A 110 -3.21 -3.06 -1.65
N LYS A 111 -3.94 -4.15 -1.89
CA LYS A 111 -5.11 -4.18 -2.77
C LYS A 111 -6.30 -3.42 -2.17
N SER A 112 -6.46 -3.52 -0.84
CA SER A 112 -7.44 -2.73 -0.10
C SER A 112 -7.16 -1.24 -0.23
N CYS A 113 -5.90 -0.83 -0.07
CA CYS A 113 -5.49 0.56 -0.26
C CYS A 113 -5.86 1.08 -1.66
N ALA A 114 -5.57 0.29 -2.70
CA ALA A 114 -5.90 0.69 -4.08
C ALA A 114 -7.41 0.83 -4.31
N LEU A 115 -8.21 -0.09 -3.80
CA LEU A 115 -9.66 -0.01 -3.90
C LEU A 115 -10.24 1.14 -3.07
N GLY A 116 -9.62 1.45 -1.93
CA GLY A 116 -9.99 2.61 -1.12
C GLY A 116 -9.75 3.92 -1.86
N GLU A 117 -8.57 4.10 -2.45
CA GLU A 117 -8.26 5.28 -3.26
C GLU A 117 -9.16 5.39 -4.49
N TYR A 118 -9.61 4.28 -5.07
CA TYR A 118 -10.62 4.29 -6.12
C TYR A 118 -12.00 4.71 -5.61
N ALA A 119 -12.43 4.19 -4.46
CA ALA A 119 -13.74 4.45 -3.91
C ALA A 119 -13.92 5.89 -3.42
N ALA A 120 -12.91 6.47 -2.76
CA ALA A 120 -13.04 7.74 -2.06
C ALA A 120 -11.84 8.70 -2.21
N GLY A 121 -10.76 8.31 -2.89
CA GLY A 121 -9.50 9.05 -2.94
C GLY A 121 -9.02 9.42 -4.34
N ALA A 122 -7.71 9.32 -4.56
CA ALA A 122 -6.98 9.82 -5.73
C ALA A 122 -7.33 9.10 -7.05
N LEU A 123 -7.89 7.88 -6.99
CA LEU A 123 -8.26 7.10 -8.17
C LEU A 123 -9.75 7.19 -8.52
N ARG A 124 -10.52 8.10 -7.91
CA ARG A 124 -11.95 8.25 -8.23
C ARG A 124 -12.17 8.62 -9.70
N GLY A 125 -13.00 7.81 -10.36
CA GLY A 125 -13.36 8.04 -11.77
C GLY A 125 -12.25 7.67 -12.77
N VAL A 126 -11.24 6.93 -12.33
CA VAL A 126 -10.14 6.44 -13.18
C VAL A 126 -10.44 5.00 -13.60
N ASP A 127 -10.42 4.71 -14.91
CA ASP A 127 -10.72 3.37 -15.43
C ASP A 127 -9.61 2.37 -15.06
N VAL A 128 -8.35 2.78 -15.21
CA VAL A 128 -7.17 1.99 -14.84
C VAL A 128 -6.26 2.83 -13.96
N GLY A 129 -6.01 2.39 -12.73
CA GLY A 129 -5.17 3.10 -11.77
C GLY A 129 -4.32 2.16 -10.93
N CYS A 130 -3.19 2.66 -10.47
CA CYS A 130 -2.27 1.94 -9.58
C CYS A 130 -2.06 2.70 -8.28
N VAL A 131 -1.92 1.98 -7.18
CA VAL A 131 -1.44 2.54 -5.92
C VAL A 131 -0.12 1.89 -5.56
N ALA A 132 0.85 2.69 -5.16
CA ALA A 132 2.10 2.25 -4.54
C ALA A 132 2.22 2.86 -3.14
N VAL A 133 2.33 2.03 -2.12
CA VAL A 133 2.44 2.45 -0.71
C VAL A 133 3.87 2.23 -0.23
N ILE A 134 4.58 3.32 0.05
CA ILE A 134 5.97 3.29 0.51
C ILE A 134 5.98 3.02 2.02
N GLY A 135 6.28 1.79 2.37
CA GLY A 135 6.53 1.33 3.74
C GLY A 135 7.95 0.79 3.89
N THR A 136 8.15 -0.25 4.69
CA THR A 136 9.41 -1.02 4.72
C THR A 136 9.71 -1.63 3.35
N GLY A 137 8.68 -2.09 2.65
CA GLY A 137 8.69 -2.42 1.23
C GLY A 137 7.75 -1.50 0.45
N ILE A 138 7.28 -1.97 -0.71
CA ILE A 138 6.30 -1.28 -1.54
C ILE A 138 5.02 -2.11 -1.62
N GLY A 139 4.03 -1.76 -0.81
CA GLY A 139 2.67 -2.29 -0.98
C GLY A 139 2.06 -1.78 -2.29
N GLY A 140 1.17 -2.56 -2.90
CA GLY A 140 0.58 -2.11 -4.13
C GLY A 140 -0.73 -2.78 -4.50
N GLY A 141 -1.41 -2.15 -5.44
CA GLY A 141 -2.64 -2.67 -6.03
C GLY A 141 -2.95 -1.97 -7.34
N ILE A 142 -3.64 -2.69 -8.19
CA ILE A 142 -4.08 -2.24 -9.51
C ILE A 142 -5.59 -2.30 -9.52
N VAL A 143 -6.24 -1.22 -9.94
CA VAL A 143 -7.69 -1.15 -10.13
C VAL A 143 -7.97 -1.02 -11.62
N VAL A 144 -8.88 -1.85 -12.13
CA VAL A 144 -9.37 -1.83 -13.50
C VAL A 144 -10.90 -1.86 -13.44
N ASP A 145 -11.56 -0.89 -14.06
CA ASP A 145 -13.02 -0.78 -14.09
C ASP A 145 -13.69 -0.93 -12.70
N GLY A 146 -13.11 -0.31 -11.71
CA GLY A 146 -13.62 -0.32 -10.33
C GLY A 146 -13.38 -1.61 -9.55
N ARG A 147 -12.58 -2.53 -10.07
CA ARG A 147 -12.23 -3.79 -9.42
C ARG A 147 -10.74 -3.93 -9.26
N VAL A 148 -10.31 -4.52 -8.15
CA VAL A 148 -8.90 -4.86 -7.96
C VAL A 148 -8.52 -5.99 -8.90
N LEU A 149 -7.43 -5.80 -9.64
CA LEU A 149 -6.82 -6.86 -10.43
C LEU A 149 -6.10 -7.86 -9.48
N MET A 150 -6.69 -9.04 -9.34
CA MET A 150 -6.12 -10.07 -8.46
C MET A 150 -5.08 -10.95 -9.19
N GLY A 151 -5.24 -11.16 -10.49
CA GLY A 151 -4.46 -12.15 -11.24
C GLY A 151 -4.85 -13.59 -10.87
N ALA A 152 -4.23 -14.55 -11.54
CA ALA A 152 -4.57 -15.97 -11.37
C ALA A 152 -4.25 -16.54 -9.97
N GLY A 153 -3.24 -15.97 -9.30
CA GLY A 153 -2.76 -16.42 -7.98
C GLY A 153 -2.88 -15.37 -6.88
N GLY A 154 -3.70 -14.32 -7.07
CA GLY A 154 -3.80 -13.22 -6.11
C GLY A 154 -2.55 -12.33 -6.04
N PHE A 155 -1.62 -12.47 -7.00
CA PHE A 155 -0.29 -11.85 -6.93
C PHE A 155 -0.15 -10.55 -7.77
N ALA A 156 -1.16 -10.18 -8.55
CA ALA A 156 -1.12 -8.93 -9.30
C ALA A 156 -1.04 -7.73 -8.34
N GLY A 157 -0.19 -6.75 -8.67
CA GLY A 157 0.04 -5.59 -7.83
C GLY A 157 1.03 -5.79 -6.67
N GLU A 158 1.65 -6.96 -6.54
CA GLU A 158 2.72 -7.21 -5.55
C GLU A 158 4.04 -6.54 -6.00
N PHE A 159 4.05 -5.23 -6.02
CA PHE A 159 5.15 -4.42 -6.58
C PHE A 159 6.48 -4.60 -5.84
N SER A 160 6.44 -4.95 -4.55
CA SER A 160 7.64 -5.25 -3.75
C SER A 160 8.61 -6.21 -4.43
N PHE A 161 8.09 -7.16 -5.20
CA PHE A 161 8.89 -8.23 -5.80
C PHE A 161 9.41 -7.92 -7.21
N LEU A 162 9.15 -6.72 -7.74
CA LEU A 162 9.72 -6.31 -9.02
C LEU A 162 11.24 -6.18 -8.89
N SER A 163 11.98 -6.76 -9.84
CA SER A 163 13.44 -6.61 -9.89
C SER A 163 13.80 -5.28 -10.54
N ASN A 164 14.69 -4.53 -9.91
CA ASN A 164 15.25 -3.29 -10.47
C ASN A 164 16.54 -3.52 -11.24
N ASN A 165 17.21 -4.66 -11.04
CA ASN A 165 18.46 -5.01 -11.71
C ASN A 165 18.39 -6.42 -12.27
N VAL A 166 18.07 -6.54 -13.56
CA VAL A 166 17.96 -7.82 -14.26
C VAL A 166 19.32 -8.46 -14.57
N ASN A 167 20.43 -7.76 -14.35
CA ASN A 167 21.78 -8.27 -14.59
C ASN A 167 22.38 -8.97 -13.35
N GLU A 168 21.77 -8.80 -12.19
CA GLU A 168 22.21 -9.45 -10.96
C GLU A 168 21.53 -10.82 -10.78
N PRO A 169 22.20 -11.79 -10.13
CA PRO A 169 21.56 -13.03 -9.70
C PRO A 169 20.35 -12.77 -8.82
N LEU A 170 19.33 -13.64 -8.87
CA LEU A 170 18.09 -13.47 -8.12
C LEU A 170 18.29 -13.43 -6.60
N ASP A 171 19.33 -14.08 -6.09
CA ASP A 171 19.71 -14.08 -4.67
C ASP A 171 20.39 -12.78 -4.21
N HIS A 172 20.84 -11.95 -5.14
CA HIS A 172 21.45 -10.64 -4.91
C HIS A 172 20.69 -9.51 -5.60
N CYS A 173 19.54 -9.82 -6.20
CA CYS A 173 18.74 -8.88 -6.96
C CYS A 173 18.12 -7.82 -6.05
N ASP A 174 18.37 -6.55 -6.35
CA ASP A 174 17.61 -5.46 -5.76
C ASP A 174 16.18 -5.51 -6.24
N THR A 175 15.26 -5.57 -5.28
CA THR A 175 13.83 -5.49 -5.56
C THR A 175 13.32 -4.06 -5.37
N PHE A 176 12.15 -3.78 -5.91
CA PHE A 176 11.50 -2.49 -5.69
C PHE A 176 11.25 -2.22 -4.20
N ALA A 177 11.05 -3.27 -3.39
CA ALA A 177 10.95 -3.13 -1.94
C ALA A 177 12.27 -2.62 -1.32
N THR A 178 13.40 -3.21 -1.68
CA THR A 178 14.69 -2.90 -1.06
C THR A 178 15.25 -1.56 -1.53
N SER A 179 15.09 -1.24 -2.80
CA SER A 179 15.62 0.00 -3.39
C SER A 179 14.74 1.22 -3.15
N SER A 180 13.43 1.01 -3.02
CA SER A 180 12.45 2.09 -3.04
C SER A 180 11.44 2.06 -1.88
N GLY A 181 11.57 1.10 -0.93
CA GLY A 181 11.00 1.28 0.40
C GLY A 181 11.67 2.47 1.12
N TRP A 182 11.14 2.91 2.25
CA TRP A 182 11.67 4.08 2.94
C TRP A 182 13.14 3.95 3.35
N HIS A 183 13.60 2.71 3.62
CA HIS A 183 15.03 2.42 3.85
C HIS A 183 15.89 2.64 2.60
N GLY A 184 15.31 2.48 1.40
CA GLY A 184 16.01 2.82 0.15
C GLY A 184 16.35 4.31 0.10
N LEU A 185 15.40 5.20 0.44
CA LEU A 185 15.65 6.62 0.57
C LEU A 185 16.68 6.92 1.67
N GLN A 186 16.53 6.32 2.85
CA GLN A 186 17.46 6.45 3.96
C GLN A 186 18.90 6.15 3.54
N ASN A 187 19.12 5.01 2.89
CA ASN A 187 20.43 4.57 2.46
C ASN A 187 21.07 5.53 1.41
N LEU A 188 20.28 5.96 0.44
CA LEU A 188 20.75 6.89 -0.59
C LEU A 188 21.13 8.25 0.02
N VAL A 189 20.33 8.77 0.93
CA VAL A 189 20.62 10.02 1.64
C VAL A 189 21.82 9.87 2.56
N ALA A 190 21.96 8.73 3.28
CA ALA A 190 23.10 8.45 4.14
C ALA A 190 24.41 8.45 3.38
N VAL A 191 24.45 7.83 2.19
CA VAL A 191 25.64 7.84 1.30
C VAL A 191 26.03 9.27 0.94
N GLU A 192 25.08 10.12 0.58
CA GLU A 192 25.34 11.51 0.18
C GLU A 192 25.77 12.40 1.37
N LEU A 193 25.30 12.09 2.59
CA LEU A 193 25.73 12.76 3.82
C LEU A 193 27.07 12.21 4.36
N GLY A 194 27.58 11.11 3.82
CA GLY A 194 28.80 10.45 4.32
C GLY A 194 28.60 9.72 5.65
N ILE A 195 27.36 9.34 5.98
CA ILE A 195 27.01 8.58 7.18
C ILE A 195 27.40 7.11 6.96
N SER A 196 28.21 6.55 7.87
CA SER A 196 28.61 5.16 7.88
C SER A 196 28.45 4.48 9.24
N ASP A 197 28.16 5.25 10.27
CA ASP A 197 27.89 4.76 11.63
C ASP A 197 26.44 4.26 11.73
N GLU A 198 26.25 3.09 12.36
CA GLU A 198 24.93 2.44 12.46
C GLU A 198 23.94 3.26 13.31
N ALA A 199 24.42 3.90 14.38
CA ALA A 199 23.55 4.71 15.23
C ALA A 199 23.13 6.03 14.53
N GLU A 200 24.02 6.62 13.73
CA GLU A 200 23.69 7.78 12.90
C GLU A 200 22.70 7.39 11.80
N LEU A 201 22.85 6.20 11.21
CA LEU A 201 21.92 5.68 10.20
C LEU A 201 20.54 5.41 10.81
N GLU A 202 20.46 4.78 11.99
CA GLU A 202 19.19 4.58 12.69
C GLU A 202 18.48 5.91 13.03
N ALA A 203 19.23 6.95 13.36
CA ALA A 203 18.70 8.28 13.65
C ALA A 203 18.21 9.04 12.41
N LEU A 204 18.61 8.60 11.20
CA LEU A 204 18.23 9.22 9.93
C LEU A 204 16.90 8.64 9.42
N ASP A 205 15.82 8.81 10.17
CA ASP A 205 14.48 8.41 9.74
C ASP A 205 13.90 9.37 8.67
N GLY A 206 12.75 9.01 8.10
CA GLY A 206 12.10 9.82 7.07
C GLY A 206 11.80 11.24 7.52
N ARG A 207 11.47 11.45 8.81
CA ARG A 207 11.25 12.79 9.37
C ARG A 207 12.55 13.59 9.38
N ARG A 208 13.63 12.96 9.88
CA ARG A 208 14.94 13.62 9.95
C ARG A 208 15.49 13.99 8.58
N ILE A 209 15.26 13.17 7.56
CA ILE A 209 15.64 13.47 6.18
C ILE A 209 14.99 14.78 5.71
N PHE A 210 13.68 14.92 5.89
CA PHE A 210 12.97 16.13 5.45
C PHE A 210 13.25 17.33 6.35
N GLU A 211 13.51 17.17 7.65
CA GLU A 211 14.02 18.24 8.52
C GLU A 211 15.37 18.78 8.02
N LEU A 212 16.29 17.90 7.60
CA LEU A 212 17.57 18.31 7.01
C LEU A 212 17.38 19.06 5.68
N LEU A 213 16.41 18.62 4.87
CA LEU A 213 16.09 19.31 3.62
C LEU A 213 15.57 20.74 3.86
N GLU A 214 14.74 20.95 4.88
CA GLU A 214 14.11 22.24 5.18
C GLU A 214 15.02 23.18 6.01
N HIS A 215 15.81 22.61 6.93
CA HIS A 215 16.48 23.39 7.98
C HIS A 215 17.98 23.10 8.11
N GLY A 216 18.53 22.19 7.32
CA GLY A 216 19.95 21.84 7.33
C GLY A 216 20.86 22.95 6.79
N GLY A 217 22.15 22.78 6.99
CA GLY A 217 23.15 23.62 6.33
C GLY A 217 23.18 23.39 4.81
N ALA A 218 23.70 24.33 4.04
CA ALA A 218 23.70 24.27 2.56
C ALA A 218 24.28 22.95 2.00
N SER A 219 25.30 22.37 2.67
CA SER A 219 25.90 21.09 2.29
C SER A 219 24.96 19.91 2.56
N GLU A 220 24.26 19.92 3.70
CA GLU A 220 23.31 18.87 4.08
C GLU A 220 22.10 18.89 3.17
N VAL A 221 21.52 20.09 2.92
CA VAL A 221 20.40 20.26 1.97
C VAL A 221 20.77 19.72 0.59
N ALA A 222 21.96 20.06 0.08
CA ALA A 222 22.42 19.56 -1.21
C ALA A 222 22.62 18.03 -1.24
N ALA A 223 23.11 17.44 -0.15
CA ALA A 223 23.27 16.00 -0.02
C ALA A 223 21.91 15.27 0.01
N VAL A 224 20.98 15.75 0.85
CA VAL A 224 19.61 15.20 0.91
C VAL A 224 18.92 15.31 -0.44
N GLN A 225 19.07 16.43 -1.15
CA GLN A 225 18.47 16.60 -2.49
C GLN A 225 19.03 15.58 -3.50
N ARG A 226 20.35 15.32 -3.50
CA ARG A 226 20.94 14.30 -4.39
C ARG A 226 20.45 12.89 -4.04
N GLY A 227 20.36 12.54 -2.75
CA GLY A 227 19.81 11.26 -2.31
C GLY A 227 18.35 11.08 -2.72
N LEU A 228 17.54 12.15 -2.58
CA LEU A 228 16.14 12.16 -2.99
C LEU A 228 15.99 12.05 -4.52
N ASP A 229 16.85 12.71 -5.30
CA ASP A 229 16.86 12.61 -6.75
C ASP A 229 17.26 11.21 -7.23
N ALA A 230 18.24 10.58 -6.59
CA ALA A 230 18.64 9.20 -6.89
C ALA A 230 17.50 8.21 -6.56
N TYR A 231 16.83 8.41 -5.43
CA TYR A 231 15.66 7.63 -5.04
C TYR A 231 14.52 7.78 -6.07
N ALA A 232 14.20 9.00 -6.45
CA ALA A 232 13.14 9.29 -7.40
C ALA A 232 13.43 8.65 -8.77
N GLU A 233 14.67 8.70 -9.25
CA GLU A 233 15.06 8.06 -10.51
C GLU A 233 14.82 6.55 -10.49
N LEU A 234 15.18 5.86 -9.40
CA LEU A 234 14.94 4.42 -9.26
C LEU A 234 13.44 4.10 -9.23
N PHE A 235 12.68 4.88 -8.49
CA PHE A 235 11.23 4.73 -8.39
C PHE A 235 10.55 4.93 -9.75
N ASP A 236 10.88 5.99 -10.45
CA ASP A 236 10.31 6.36 -11.74
C ASP A 236 10.60 5.34 -12.84
N ARG A 237 11.78 4.73 -12.85
CA ARG A 237 12.09 3.63 -13.78
C ARG A 237 11.13 2.46 -13.63
N VAL A 238 10.70 2.14 -12.40
CA VAL A 238 9.71 1.09 -12.17
C VAL A 238 8.33 1.54 -12.63
N LEU A 239 7.94 2.79 -12.39
CA LEU A 239 6.66 3.32 -12.87
C LEU A 239 6.58 3.31 -14.40
N VAL A 240 7.67 3.63 -15.10
CA VAL A 240 7.74 3.53 -16.56
C VAL A 240 7.58 2.09 -17.04
N ASN A 241 8.19 1.10 -16.35
CA ASN A 241 7.96 -0.30 -16.67
C ASN A 241 6.48 -0.70 -16.46
N LEU A 242 5.87 -0.24 -15.37
CA LEU A 242 4.45 -0.49 -15.09
C LEU A 242 3.54 0.23 -16.10
N GLN A 243 3.91 1.42 -16.60
CA GLN A 243 3.21 2.10 -17.69
C GLN A 243 3.17 1.23 -18.95
N CYS A 244 4.29 0.56 -19.27
CA CYS A 244 4.33 -0.34 -20.44
C CYS A 244 3.48 -1.62 -20.28
N VAL A 245 3.21 -2.06 -19.06
CA VAL A 245 2.52 -3.33 -18.78
C VAL A 245 1.04 -3.14 -18.50
N ILE A 246 0.67 -2.05 -17.80
CA ILE A 246 -0.67 -1.84 -17.26
C ILE A 246 -1.35 -0.66 -17.95
N ASP A 247 -0.56 0.34 -18.39
CA ASP A 247 -1.02 1.62 -18.96
C ASP A 247 -2.04 2.34 -18.06
N PRO A 248 -1.73 2.58 -16.77
CA PRO A 248 -2.67 3.24 -15.89
C PRO A 248 -2.74 4.74 -16.18
N ALA A 249 -3.92 5.31 -16.04
CA ALA A 249 -4.11 6.76 -16.15
C ALA A 249 -3.47 7.52 -14.96
N VAL A 250 -3.39 6.88 -13.78
CA VAL A 250 -2.85 7.49 -12.55
C VAL A 250 -2.09 6.47 -11.71
N PHE A 251 -0.92 6.87 -11.21
CA PHE A 251 -0.22 6.24 -10.10
C PHE A 251 -0.40 7.08 -8.84
N ALA A 252 -1.16 6.58 -7.86
CA ALA A 252 -1.28 7.21 -6.55
C ALA A 252 -0.19 6.66 -5.62
N VAL A 253 0.66 7.52 -5.07
CA VAL A 253 1.76 7.14 -4.19
C VAL A 253 1.44 7.55 -2.76
N GLY A 254 1.45 6.58 -1.85
CA GLY A 254 1.16 6.75 -0.44
C GLY A 254 2.30 6.26 0.46
N GLY A 255 2.04 6.26 1.78
CA GLY A 255 3.00 5.82 2.79
C GLY A 255 3.64 6.96 3.55
N GLY A 256 4.48 6.63 4.55
CA GLY A 256 4.98 7.63 5.51
C GLY A 256 5.77 8.78 4.88
N ILE A 257 6.69 8.47 3.97
CA ILE A 257 7.54 9.50 3.34
C ILE A 257 6.81 10.29 2.23
N SER A 258 5.69 9.79 1.71
CA SER A 258 4.88 10.49 0.72
C SER A 258 4.07 11.67 1.29
N CYS A 259 4.09 11.86 2.60
CA CYS A 259 3.47 13.03 3.22
C CYS A 259 4.22 14.34 2.91
N HIS A 260 5.47 14.27 2.45
CA HIS A 260 6.28 15.44 2.17
C HIS A 260 6.29 15.81 0.68
N PRO A 261 5.99 17.09 0.32
CA PRO A 261 5.88 17.53 -1.08
C PRO A 261 7.16 17.31 -1.90
N ALA A 262 8.33 17.44 -1.28
CA ALA A 262 9.63 17.31 -1.95
C ALA A 262 9.81 15.93 -2.62
N LEU A 263 9.15 14.88 -2.12
CA LEU A 263 9.15 13.59 -2.79
C LEU A 263 8.51 13.69 -4.19
N PHE A 264 7.33 14.30 -4.29
CA PHE A 264 6.62 14.45 -5.57
C PHE A 264 7.32 15.41 -6.51
N GLU A 265 7.95 16.46 -5.98
CA GLU A 265 8.79 17.37 -6.76
C GLU A 265 10.01 16.64 -7.35
N ALA A 266 10.62 15.73 -6.59
CA ALA A 266 11.72 14.90 -7.08
C ALA A 266 11.26 13.89 -8.13
N LEU A 267 10.15 13.18 -7.88
CA LEU A 267 9.54 12.24 -8.83
C LEU A 267 9.18 12.96 -10.14
N ASP A 268 8.53 14.11 -10.08
CA ASP A 268 8.15 14.84 -11.29
C ASP A 268 9.38 15.29 -12.10
N ARG A 269 10.38 15.85 -11.44
CA ARG A 269 11.63 16.27 -12.07
C ARG A 269 12.40 15.10 -12.68
N LYS A 270 12.54 13.99 -11.95
CA LYS A 270 13.31 12.81 -12.41
C LYS A 270 12.54 11.99 -13.44
N MET A 271 11.23 12.02 -13.44
CA MET A 271 10.42 11.39 -14.48
C MET A 271 10.77 11.96 -15.87
N ASP A 272 10.95 13.27 -15.97
CA ASP A 272 11.36 13.90 -17.23
C ASP A 272 12.74 13.43 -17.68
N ASP A 273 13.70 13.28 -16.75
CA ASP A 273 15.02 12.73 -17.04
C ASP A 273 14.94 11.28 -17.51
N VAL A 274 14.14 10.45 -16.85
CA VAL A 274 13.93 9.04 -17.24
C VAL A 274 13.28 8.95 -18.61
N MET A 275 12.23 9.73 -18.86
CA MET A 275 11.52 9.74 -20.14
C MET A 275 12.40 10.24 -21.31
N ALA A 276 13.36 11.12 -21.06
CA ALA A 276 14.28 11.62 -22.07
C ALA A 276 15.20 10.52 -22.67
N HIS A 277 15.34 9.37 -21.99
CA HIS A 277 16.07 8.21 -22.53
C HIS A 277 15.26 7.41 -23.57
N TYR A 278 13.94 7.59 -23.63
CA TYR A 278 13.07 6.94 -24.61
C TYR A 278 13.03 7.74 -25.90
N THR A 279 13.71 7.27 -26.93
CA THR A 279 13.87 7.96 -28.22
C THR A 279 13.27 7.16 -29.37
N GLY A 280 13.26 7.73 -30.56
CA GLY A 280 12.74 7.07 -31.75
C GLY A 280 11.23 6.83 -31.66
N PHE A 281 10.78 5.61 -31.87
CA PHE A 281 9.36 5.24 -31.79
C PHE A 281 8.82 5.22 -30.35
N LEU A 282 9.69 5.17 -29.34
CA LEU A 282 9.31 5.19 -27.93
C LEU A 282 9.02 6.61 -27.39
N LYS A 283 9.36 7.66 -28.14
CA LYS A 283 9.12 9.07 -27.75
C LYS A 283 7.65 9.40 -27.47
N ASP A 284 6.73 8.62 -28.06
CA ASP A 284 5.27 8.82 -27.91
C ASP A 284 4.69 7.97 -26.76
N MET A 285 5.52 7.31 -25.95
CA MET A 285 5.08 6.58 -24.76
C MET A 285 4.44 7.54 -23.77
N PRO A 286 3.25 7.22 -23.20
CA PRO A 286 2.62 8.06 -22.19
C PRO A 286 3.55 8.25 -20.98
N ARG A 287 3.70 9.51 -20.55
CA ARG A 287 4.42 9.83 -19.32
C ARG A 287 3.58 9.36 -18.12
N PRO A 288 4.14 8.57 -17.19
CA PRO A 288 3.44 8.21 -15.96
C PRO A 288 2.93 9.45 -15.20
N HIS A 289 1.65 9.46 -14.86
CA HIS A 289 1.04 10.51 -14.07
C HIS A 289 1.01 10.11 -12.59
N VAL A 290 1.87 10.73 -11.79
CA VAL A 290 2.06 10.41 -10.37
C VAL A 290 1.38 11.46 -9.50
N VAL A 291 0.55 11.02 -8.55
CA VAL A 291 -0.16 11.88 -7.61
C VAL A 291 -0.02 11.37 -6.18
N PRO A 292 -0.14 12.23 -5.15
CA PRO A 292 -0.27 11.76 -3.78
C PRO A 292 -1.54 10.95 -3.57
N ALA A 293 -1.45 9.82 -2.84
CA ALA A 293 -2.60 9.15 -2.29
C ALA A 293 -3.32 10.06 -1.29
N GLN A 294 -4.65 10.03 -1.24
CA GLN A 294 -5.45 11.02 -0.51
C GLN A 294 -5.97 10.52 0.83
N LEU A 295 -6.12 9.21 1.01
CA LEU A 295 -6.82 8.65 2.17
C LEU A 295 -5.88 8.31 3.34
N GLY A 296 -4.58 8.31 3.12
CA GLY A 296 -3.59 8.02 4.15
C GLY A 296 -3.87 6.71 4.88
N ASN A 297 -3.89 6.75 6.20
CA ASN A 297 -4.10 5.58 7.04
C ASN A 297 -5.51 4.98 7.00
N ASP A 298 -6.48 5.66 6.39
CA ASP A 298 -7.86 5.20 6.29
C ASP A 298 -8.15 4.43 4.99
N ALA A 299 -7.22 4.46 4.02
CA ALA A 299 -7.36 3.83 2.71
C ALA A 299 -7.77 2.35 2.79
N ASN A 300 -7.15 1.61 3.71
CA ASN A 300 -7.42 0.18 3.89
C ASN A 300 -8.83 -0.09 4.42
N ILE A 301 -9.35 0.75 5.30
CA ILE A 301 -10.73 0.63 5.80
C ILE A 301 -11.74 0.91 4.67
N TYR A 302 -11.50 1.95 3.88
CA TYR A 302 -12.33 2.24 2.72
C TYR A 302 -12.33 1.09 1.70
N GLY A 303 -11.17 0.54 1.39
CA GLY A 303 -11.05 -0.57 0.45
C GLY A 303 -11.69 -1.86 0.96
N ALA A 304 -11.54 -2.18 2.24
CA ALA A 304 -12.20 -3.31 2.88
C ALA A 304 -13.73 -3.18 2.78
N VAL A 305 -14.26 -2.00 3.06
CA VAL A 305 -15.70 -1.69 2.91
C VAL A 305 -16.13 -1.80 1.45
N ALA A 306 -15.35 -1.23 0.51
CA ALA A 306 -15.64 -1.31 -0.92
C ALA A 306 -15.67 -2.77 -1.41
N THR A 307 -14.72 -3.62 -0.96
CA THR A 307 -14.73 -5.06 -1.27
C THR A 307 -16.00 -5.73 -0.76
N CYS A 308 -16.44 -5.41 0.45
CA CYS A 308 -17.68 -5.97 1.01
C CYS A 308 -18.92 -5.51 0.24
N LEU A 309 -18.97 -4.25 -0.17
CA LEU A 309 -20.08 -3.71 -0.98
C LEU A 309 -20.21 -4.39 -2.34
N GLN A 310 -19.11 -4.86 -2.94
CA GLN A 310 -19.13 -5.55 -4.24
C GLN A 310 -19.78 -6.95 -4.19
N VAL A 311 -19.91 -7.55 -3.00
CA VAL A 311 -20.49 -8.89 -2.82
C VAL A 311 -21.85 -8.88 -2.13
N LEU A 312 -22.35 -7.71 -1.66
CA LEU A 312 -23.68 -7.51 -1.07
C LEU A 312 -24.73 -7.15 -2.13
#